data_df3ba89d6155785d2ac15421a74854e3
#
_entry.id   df3ba89d6155785d2ac15421a74854e3
#
_cell.length_a   1.000
_cell.length_b   1.000
_cell.length_c   1.000
_cell.angle_alpha   90.00
_cell.angle_beta   90.00
_cell.angle_gamma   90.00
#
_symmetry.space_group_name_H-M   'P 1'
#
loop_
_entity.id
_entity.type
_entity.pdbx_description
1 polymer ?
#
loop_
_entity_poly.entity_id
_entity_poly.type
_entity_poly.pdbx_seq_one_letter_code
_entity_poly.pdbx_strand_id
1 'polypeptide(L)'
;YIHVGGDEVDMTQWNRCPDCQALMSRRGMTDPHRLEDLFMERMAAILAANGKRPGVWNEAVTTGGLSRECLVYGWQSVKACLDATAKGYKTVVMPGEYFYFDMRQTPQEEGHDWAAVFDAKKVFGFDFTEKGFSDEQMRNVVGLQGTFFSEAYVSHEPEKPDYLDYMCFPRICALARIAWRGNCEGWDAYYRELTDHYDRMAAMGIRFRLFPPKVSYKEGAFTVVADD
;
A
#
# COMPACT_ATOMS: atom_id res chain seq x y z
N TYR A 1 16.10 -9.39 1.45
CA TYR A 1 15.18 -9.15 2.57
C TYR A 1 14.21 -10.32 2.75
N ILE A 2 13.83 -10.58 4.01
CA ILE A 2 12.74 -11.52 4.34
C ILE A 2 11.75 -10.77 5.21
N HIS A 3 10.48 -10.71 4.77
CA HIS A 3 9.42 -10.06 5.52
C HIS A 3 8.97 -10.95 6.69
N VAL A 4 8.89 -10.39 7.89
CA VAL A 4 8.58 -11.10 9.14
C VAL A 4 7.31 -10.59 9.84
N GLY A 5 6.50 -9.80 9.15
CA GLY A 5 5.21 -9.33 9.66
C GLY A 5 5.33 -8.13 10.61
N GLY A 6 4.60 -8.17 11.71
CA GLY A 6 4.55 -7.12 12.73
C GLY A 6 3.40 -6.16 12.53
N ASP A 7 2.30 -6.63 11.96
CA ASP A 7 1.05 -5.94 11.77
C ASP A 7 -0.03 -6.46 12.72
N GLU A 8 -0.92 -5.57 13.15
CA GLU A 8 -2.19 -5.87 13.83
C GLU A 8 -2.05 -6.84 15.03
N VAL A 9 -0.97 -6.73 15.79
CA VAL A 9 -0.70 -7.63 16.92
C VAL A 9 -1.68 -7.35 18.06
N ASP A 10 -2.53 -8.34 18.38
CA ASP A 10 -3.45 -8.27 19.52
C ASP A 10 -2.74 -8.53 20.84
N MET A 11 -2.59 -7.49 21.64
CA MET A 11 -1.91 -7.53 22.93
C MET A 11 -2.76 -8.18 24.06
N THR A 12 -4.02 -8.52 23.79
CA THR A 12 -4.97 -9.01 24.81
C THR A 12 -4.44 -10.24 25.54
N GLN A 13 -3.87 -11.20 24.78
CA GLN A 13 -3.33 -12.42 25.39
C GLN A 13 -2.06 -12.16 26.21
N TRP A 14 -1.19 -11.30 25.73
CA TRP A 14 0.06 -10.94 26.43
C TRP A 14 -0.23 -10.20 27.74
N ASN A 15 -1.25 -9.34 27.76
CA ASN A 15 -1.70 -8.64 28.96
C ASN A 15 -2.25 -9.58 30.04
N ARG A 16 -2.74 -10.76 29.66
CA ARG A 16 -3.30 -11.76 30.59
C ARG A 16 -2.33 -12.90 30.90
N CYS A 17 -1.26 -13.07 30.14
CA CYS A 17 -0.30 -14.15 30.29
C CYS A 17 0.64 -13.87 31.48
N PRO A 18 0.68 -14.71 32.54
CA PRO A 18 1.59 -14.51 33.68
C PRO A 18 3.06 -14.49 33.29
N ASP A 19 3.47 -15.32 32.32
CA ASP A 19 4.87 -15.39 31.87
C ASP A 19 5.27 -14.13 31.09
N CYS A 20 4.36 -13.57 30.26
CA CYS A 20 4.56 -12.31 29.58
C CYS A 20 4.69 -11.17 30.59
N GLN A 21 3.81 -11.10 31.59
CA GLN A 21 3.86 -10.09 32.63
C GLN A 21 5.14 -10.21 33.48
N ALA A 22 5.55 -11.43 33.82
CA ALA A 22 6.82 -11.66 34.51
C ALA A 22 8.03 -11.26 33.64
N LEU A 23 8.01 -11.51 32.34
CA LEU A 23 9.07 -11.06 31.43
C LEU A 23 9.12 -9.54 31.33
N MET A 24 7.97 -8.87 31.17
CA MET A 24 7.88 -7.41 31.14
C MET A 24 8.46 -6.81 32.44
N SER A 25 8.03 -7.33 33.57
CA SER A 25 8.52 -6.87 34.88
C SER A 25 10.05 -7.02 35.01
N ARG A 26 10.60 -8.19 34.67
CA ARG A 26 12.06 -8.42 34.72
C ARG A 26 12.84 -7.50 33.79
N ARG A 27 12.22 -7.04 32.68
CA ARG A 27 12.84 -6.15 31.69
C ARG A 27 12.51 -4.68 31.87
N GLY A 28 11.74 -4.32 32.90
CA GLY A 28 11.28 -2.95 33.13
C GLY A 28 10.37 -2.40 32.02
N MET A 29 9.64 -3.27 31.33
CA MET A 29 8.72 -2.91 30.26
C MET A 29 7.36 -2.54 30.87
N THR A 30 6.85 -1.37 30.55
CA THR A 30 5.52 -0.90 30.97
C THR A 30 4.49 -0.96 29.85
N ASP A 31 4.96 -1.01 28.59
CA ASP A 31 4.14 -1.09 27.39
C ASP A 31 4.24 -2.49 26.78
N PRO A 32 3.10 -3.21 26.59
CA PRO A 32 3.09 -4.53 25.95
C PRO A 32 3.68 -4.57 24.54
N HIS A 33 3.64 -3.46 23.80
CA HIS A 33 4.28 -3.36 22.48
C HIS A 33 5.79 -3.60 22.53
N ARG A 34 6.42 -3.43 23.71
CA ARG A 34 7.83 -3.78 23.90
C ARG A 34 8.11 -5.28 23.82
N LEU A 35 7.11 -6.12 24.01
CA LEU A 35 7.23 -7.57 23.77
C LEU A 35 7.31 -7.87 22.28
N GLU A 36 6.57 -7.13 21.47
CA GLU A 36 6.68 -7.22 20.01
C GLU A 36 8.08 -6.79 19.55
N ASP A 37 8.58 -5.65 20.04
CA ASP A 37 9.96 -5.24 19.75
C ASP A 37 10.96 -6.35 20.06
N LEU A 38 10.86 -6.98 21.24
CA LEU A 38 11.74 -8.07 21.64
C LEU A 38 11.65 -9.29 20.72
N PHE A 39 10.44 -9.62 20.23
CA PHE A 39 10.24 -10.69 19.27
C PHE A 39 10.91 -10.32 17.93
N MET A 40 10.65 -9.13 17.43
CA MET A 40 11.20 -8.65 16.16
C MET A 40 12.73 -8.49 16.20
N GLU A 41 13.30 -8.05 17.32
CA GLU A 41 14.76 -8.03 17.54
C GLU A 41 15.37 -9.42 17.41
N ARG A 42 14.72 -10.46 17.97
CA ARG A 42 15.17 -11.86 17.84
C ARG A 42 15.08 -12.35 16.39
N MET A 43 13.98 -12.03 15.70
CA MET A 43 13.83 -12.39 14.29
C MET A 43 14.91 -11.70 13.44
N ALA A 44 15.17 -10.42 13.67
CA ALA A 44 16.22 -9.67 12.99
C ALA A 44 17.61 -10.27 13.25
N ALA A 45 17.90 -10.70 14.48
CA ALA A 45 19.16 -11.34 14.81
C ALA A 45 19.35 -12.69 14.10
N ILE A 46 18.29 -13.51 14.01
CA ILE A 46 18.30 -14.78 13.27
C ILE A 46 18.57 -14.53 11.79
N LEU A 47 17.89 -13.54 11.20
CA LEU A 47 18.08 -13.19 9.80
C LEU A 47 19.51 -12.68 9.54
N ALA A 48 20.01 -11.80 10.40
CA ALA A 48 21.38 -11.27 10.28
C ALA A 48 22.44 -12.40 10.34
N ALA A 49 22.26 -13.37 11.25
CA ALA A 49 23.14 -14.54 11.34
C ALA A 49 23.16 -15.39 10.06
N ASN A 50 22.12 -15.28 9.23
CA ASN A 50 21.99 -15.94 7.93
C ASN A 50 22.24 -15.01 6.74
N GLY A 51 22.84 -13.83 6.95
CA GLY A 51 23.15 -12.84 5.90
C GLY A 51 21.92 -12.21 5.25
N LYS A 52 20.78 -12.17 5.97
CA LYS A 52 19.51 -11.58 5.51
C LYS A 52 19.16 -10.36 6.33
N ARG A 53 18.27 -9.51 5.78
CA ARG A 53 17.72 -8.34 6.45
C ARG A 53 16.21 -8.49 6.61
N PRO A 54 15.62 -8.01 7.72
CA PRO A 54 14.18 -8.08 7.92
C PRO A 54 13.44 -7.05 7.08
N GLY A 55 12.30 -7.44 6.50
CA GLY A 55 11.21 -6.56 6.10
C GLY A 55 10.12 -6.62 7.16
N VAL A 56 9.51 -5.51 7.50
CA VAL A 56 8.48 -5.43 8.54
C VAL A 56 7.38 -4.43 8.15
N TRP A 57 6.16 -4.65 8.65
CA TRP A 57 5.12 -3.63 8.55
C TRP A 57 5.43 -2.44 9.45
N ASN A 58 4.82 -1.28 9.13
CA ASN A 58 5.12 -0.02 9.83
C ASN A 58 4.81 -0.03 11.33
N GLU A 59 3.89 -0.87 11.81
CA GLU A 59 3.56 -0.98 13.23
C GLU A 59 4.76 -1.46 14.06
N ALA A 60 5.50 -2.43 13.54
CA ALA A 60 6.68 -2.98 14.21
C ALA A 60 7.78 -1.93 14.53
N VAL A 61 7.73 -0.75 13.90
CA VAL A 61 8.69 0.33 14.14
C VAL A 61 8.09 1.52 14.88
N THR A 62 6.88 1.40 15.38
CA THR A 62 6.15 2.49 16.06
C THR A 62 6.91 2.97 17.30
N THR A 63 7.45 2.06 18.10
CA THR A 63 8.26 2.39 19.30
C THR A 63 9.65 2.93 18.95
N GLY A 64 10.14 2.70 17.73
CA GLY A 64 11.49 3.06 17.28
C GLY A 64 12.59 2.14 17.83
N GLY A 65 12.24 1.02 18.46
CA GLY A 65 13.18 0.08 19.09
C GLY A 65 13.99 -0.76 18.11
N LEU A 66 13.45 -1.04 16.92
CA LEU A 66 14.13 -1.88 15.93
C LEU A 66 15.32 -1.19 15.25
N SER A 67 16.28 -2.00 14.82
CA SER A 67 17.43 -1.56 14.02
C SER A 67 16.98 -0.87 12.71
N ARG A 68 17.72 0.16 12.30
CA ARG A 68 17.52 0.87 11.00
C ARG A 68 17.90 0.03 9.78
N GLU A 69 18.43 -1.16 9.97
CA GLU A 69 18.66 -2.16 8.90
C GLU A 69 17.37 -2.83 8.42
N CYS A 70 16.25 -2.67 9.15
CA CYS A 70 14.93 -3.13 8.73
C CYS A 70 14.43 -2.31 7.55
N LEU A 71 13.84 -3.00 6.55
CA LEU A 71 13.04 -2.36 5.49
C LEU A 71 11.59 -2.30 5.95
N VAL A 72 11.04 -1.09 6.02
CA VAL A 72 9.66 -0.88 6.47
C VAL A 72 8.72 -0.83 5.27
N TYR A 73 7.60 -1.51 5.39
CA TYR A 73 6.48 -1.45 4.44
C TYR A 73 5.36 -0.63 5.08
N GLY A 74 5.18 0.60 4.60
CA GLY A 74 4.24 1.57 5.16
C GLY A 74 2.88 1.46 4.50
N TRP A 75 1.95 0.74 5.13
CA TRP A 75 0.65 0.41 4.55
C TRP A 75 -0.54 1.15 5.16
N GLN A 76 -0.49 1.43 6.46
CA GLN A 76 -1.66 1.93 7.19
C GLN A 76 -2.14 3.29 6.70
N SER A 77 -1.21 4.18 6.37
CA SER A 77 -1.52 5.53 5.88
C SER A 77 -0.27 6.25 5.36
N VAL A 78 -0.46 7.38 4.68
CA VAL A 78 0.63 8.32 4.37
C VAL A 78 1.36 8.76 5.64
N LYS A 79 0.62 9.00 6.73
CA LYS A 79 1.23 9.38 8.01
C LYS A 79 2.17 8.31 8.55
N ALA A 80 1.80 7.04 8.47
CA ALA A 80 2.66 5.93 8.90
C ALA A 80 3.97 5.87 8.09
N CYS A 81 3.90 6.15 6.78
CA CYS A 81 5.08 6.25 5.92
C CYS A 81 5.98 7.45 6.33
N LEU A 82 5.37 8.61 6.61
CA LEU A 82 6.08 9.79 7.11
C LEU A 82 6.76 9.51 8.45
N ASP A 83 6.07 8.88 9.38
CA ASP A 83 6.60 8.55 10.71
C ASP A 83 7.79 7.57 10.61
N ALA A 84 7.70 6.55 9.76
CA ALA A 84 8.78 5.60 9.53
C ALA A 84 10.02 6.25 8.90
N THR A 85 9.83 7.04 7.84
CA THR A 85 10.92 7.76 7.16
C THR A 85 11.57 8.81 8.04
N ALA A 86 10.79 9.54 8.86
CA ALA A 86 11.30 10.50 9.84
C ALA A 86 12.15 9.85 10.94
N LYS A 87 11.84 8.59 11.30
CA LYS A 87 12.66 7.79 12.23
C LYS A 87 13.92 7.21 11.57
N GLY A 88 14.16 7.48 10.30
CA GLY A 88 15.33 7.04 9.52
C GLY A 88 15.25 5.61 8.98
N TYR A 89 14.07 4.98 8.96
CA TYR A 89 13.89 3.67 8.33
C TYR A 89 13.77 3.79 6.81
N LYS A 90 14.47 2.93 6.10
CA LYS A 90 14.23 2.71 4.66
C LYS A 90 12.81 2.16 4.49
N THR A 91 11.99 2.86 3.71
CA THR A 91 10.54 2.60 3.66
C THR A 91 10.07 2.42 2.21
N VAL A 92 9.35 1.33 1.97
CA VAL A 92 8.50 1.14 0.81
C VAL A 92 7.15 1.82 1.12
N VAL A 93 6.78 2.81 0.31
CA VAL A 93 5.56 3.60 0.51
C VAL A 93 4.41 2.93 -0.22
N MET A 94 3.43 2.42 0.54
CA MET A 94 2.29 1.67 0.02
C MET A 94 0.99 1.92 0.79
N PRO A 95 0.66 3.20 1.13
CA PRO A 95 -0.51 3.50 1.93
C PRO A 95 -1.79 2.98 1.28
N GLY A 96 -2.63 2.30 2.09
CA GLY A 96 -3.82 1.58 1.61
C GLY A 96 -4.80 2.47 0.87
N GLU A 97 -4.93 3.72 1.29
CA GLU A 97 -5.82 4.70 0.68
C GLU A 97 -5.40 5.16 -0.75
N TYR A 98 -4.23 4.68 -1.24
CA TYR A 98 -3.74 4.96 -2.59
C TYR A 98 -3.34 3.70 -3.37
N PHE A 99 -2.81 2.68 -2.69
CA PHE A 99 -2.09 1.60 -3.38
C PHE A 99 -2.56 0.18 -3.03
N TYR A 100 -3.65 0.04 -2.24
CA TYR A 100 -4.30 -1.26 -2.05
C TYR A 100 -5.33 -1.48 -3.15
N PHE A 101 -4.97 -2.32 -4.12
CA PHE A 101 -5.78 -2.55 -5.32
C PHE A 101 -6.91 -3.57 -5.12
N ASP A 102 -7.08 -4.09 -3.93
CA ASP A 102 -8.29 -4.78 -3.46
C ASP A 102 -9.40 -3.80 -3.03
N MET A 103 -9.11 -2.50 -2.91
CA MET A 103 -10.12 -1.46 -2.70
C MET A 103 -10.93 -1.23 -3.98
N ARG A 104 -12.28 -1.06 -3.82
CA ARG A 104 -13.18 -0.75 -4.95
C ARG A 104 -12.82 0.57 -5.64
N GLN A 105 -13.07 0.65 -6.94
CA GLN A 105 -12.71 1.81 -7.74
C GLN A 105 -13.80 2.87 -7.79
N THR A 106 -15.07 2.45 -7.62
CA THR A 106 -16.24 3.34 -7.40
C THR A 106 -17.16 2.74 -6.33
N PRO A 107 -18.09 3.52 -5.74
CA PRO A 107 -19.03 3.00 -4.76
C PRO A 107 -19.96 1.89 -5.28
N GLN A 108 -20.13 1.78 -6.60
CA GLN A 108 -21.01 0.81 -7.25
C GLN A 108 -20.29 -0.48 -7.64
N GLU A 109 -18.96 -0.50 -7.57
CA GLU A 109 -18.15 -1.65 -7.92
C GLU A 109 -17.85 -2.53 -6.69
N GLU A 110 -17.50 -3.77 -6.96
CA GLU A 110 -17.06 -4.71 -5.92
C GLU A 110 -15.64 -4.36 -5.43
N GLY A 111 -15.30 -4.85 -4.25
CA GLY A 111 -14.01 -4.64 -3.60
C GLY A 111 -14.17 -4.15 -2.17
N HIS A 112 -13.07 -4.13 -1.45
CA HIS A 112 -13.03 -3.53 -0.12
C HIS A 112 -13.14 -1.99 -0.19
N ASP A 113 -13.43 -1.35 0.93
CA ASP A 113 -13.56 0.12 1.03
C ASP A 113 -13.02 0.68 2.35
N TRP A 114 -12.43 -0.17 3.19
CA TRP A 114 -11.96 0.22 4.53
C TRP A 114 -10.85 1.28 4.50
N ALA A 115 -9.99 1.29 3.45
CA ALA A 115 -8.95 2.31 3.30
C ALA A 115 -9.45 3.51 2.49
N ALA A 116 -10.10 3.26 1.35
CA ALA A 116 -10.66 4.28 0.46
C ALA A 116 -11.41 3.65 -0.71
N VAL A 117 -12.12 4.49 -1.47
CA VAL A 117 -12.63 4.17 -2.81
C VAL A 117 -11.83 5.01 -3.81
N PHE A 118 -11.15 4.38 -4.79
CA PHE A 118 -10.27 5.11 -5.69
C PHE A 118 -9.96 4.39 -7.01
N ASP A 119 -9.78 5.17 -8.05
CA ASP A 119 -9.38 4.76 -9.39
C ASP A 119 -7.91 5.10 -9.70
N ALA A 120 -7.48 4.88 -10.95
CA ALA A 120 -6.13 5.18 -11.39
C ALA A 120 -5.81 6.69 -11.36
N LYS A 121 -6.79 7.58 -11.44
CA LYS A 121 -6.56 9.02 -11.33
C LYS A 121 -6.07 9.41 -9.94
N LYS A 122 -6.67 8.83 -8.90
CA LYS A 122 -6.21 9.05 -7.52
C LYS A 122 -4.81 8.47 -7.29
N VAL A 123 -4.51 7.28 -7.83
CA VAL A 123 -3.16 6.70 -7.77
C VAL A 123 -2.14 7.63 -8.43
N PHE A 124 -2.42 8.10 -9.65
CA PHE A 124 -1.56 9.04 -10.38
C PHE A 124 -1.34 10.36 -9.64
N GLY A 125 -2.36 10.84 -8.93
CA GLY A 125 -2.31 12.08 -8.14
C GLY A 125 -1.51 11.97 -6.83
N PHE A 126 -0.84 10.84 -6.55
CA PHE A 126 0.03 10.76 -5.39
C PHE A 126 1.31 11.55 -5.64
N ASP A 127 1.53 12.59 -4.82
CA ASP A 127 2.72 13.43 -4.88
C ASP A 127 3.38 13.51 -3.50
N PHE A 128 4.64 13.15 -3.40
CA PHE A 128 5.37 13.11 -2.14
C PHE A 128 5.45 14.48 -1.46
N THR A 129 5.64 15.56 -2.23
CA THR A 129 5.75 16.93 -1.70
C THR A 129 4.42 17.38 -1.11
N GLU A 130 3.31 17.14 -1.84
CA GLU A 130 1.96 17.47 -1.35
C GLU A 130 1.57 16.63 -0.12
N LYS A 131 2.11 15.41 0.01
CA LYS A 131 1.92 14.55 1.18
C LYS A 131 2.81 14.94 2.35
N GLY A 132 3.69 15.91 2.20
CA GLY A 132 4.52 16.46 3.27
C GLY A 132 5.83 15.73 3.52
N PHE A 133 6.31 14.92 2.57
CA PHE A 133 7.64 14.33 2.67
C PHE A 133 8.72 15.40 2.47
N SER A 134 9.60 15.56 3.46
CA SER A 134 10.77 16.41 3.34
C SER A 134 11.87 15.74 2.50
N ASP A 135 12.84 16.53 2.01
CA ASP A 135 14.01 16.00 1.30
C ASP A 135 14.79 14.98 2.13
N GLU A 136 14.80 15.15 3.46
CA GLU A 136 15.43 14.20 4.36
C GLU A 136 14.68 12.86 4.39
N GLN A 137 13.35 12.90 4.50
CA GLN A 137 12.51 11.71 4.46
C GLN A 137 12.57 11.02 3.12
N MET A 138 12.62 11.79 2.01
CA MET A 138 12.77 11.23 0.66
C MET A 138 14.05 10.41 0.48
N ARG A 139 15.14 10.71 1.19
CA ARG A 139 16.34 9.85 1.20
C ARG A 139 16.10 8.46 1.80
N ASN A 140 15.02 8.32 2.58
CA ASN A 140 14.61 7.06 3.20
C ASN A 140 13.50 6.34 2.42
N VAL A 141 12.88 6.96 1.43
CA VAL A 141 11.94 6.29 0.53
C VAL A 141 12.71 5.38 -0.42
N VAL A 142 12.36 4.09 -0.46
CA VAL A 142 12.96 3.10 -1.37
C VAL A 142 12.19 3.01 -2.67
N GLY A 143 10.87 3.21 -2.62
CA GLY A 143 9.99 3.16 -3.77
C GLY A 143 8.52 3.06 -3.37
N LEU A 144 7.69 2.83 -4.37
CA LEU A 144 6.25 2.61 -4.23
C LEU A 144 5.91 1.14 -4.46
N GLN A 145 4.86 0.67 -3.82
CA GLN A 145 4.32 -0.67 -4.04
C GLN A 145 2.80 -0.65 -4.11
N GLY A 146 2.23 -1.32 -5.12
CA GLY A 146 0.83 -1.67 -5.15
C GLY A 146 0.61 -3.03 -4.50
N THR A 147 -0.51 -3.20 -3.81
CA THR A 147 -0.83 -4.42 -3.06
C THR A 147 -2.25 -4.86 -3.38
N PHE A 148 -2.43 -6.17 -3.48
CA PHE A 148 -3.73 -6.82 -3.61
C PHE A 148 -3.79 -8.01 -2.65
N PHE A 149 -4.69 -7.96 -1.67
CA PHE A 149 -4.93 -9.08 -0.77
C PHE A 149 -5.99 -10.01 -1.34
N SER A 150 -5.74 -11.31 -1.23
CA SER A 150 -6.46 -12.34 -1.97
C SER A 150 -7.87 -12.64 -1.48
N GLU A 151 -8.29 -12.16 -0.33
CA GLU A 151 -9.62 -12.40 0.22
C GLU A 151 -10.72 -11.96 -0.77
N ALA A 152 -10.55 -10.79 -1.38
CA ALA A 152 -11.46 -10.29 -2.39
C ALA A 152 -11.46 -11.14 -3.67
N TYR A 153 -10.30 -11.68 -4.04
CA TYR A 153 -10.16 -12.55 -5.21
C TYR A 153 -10.79 -13.93 -4.97
N VAL A 154 -10.44 -14.57 -3.86
CA VAL A 154 -10.92 -15.93 -3.54
C VAL A 154 -12.44 -16.00 -3.43
N SER A 155 -13.09 -14.94 -2.98
CA SER A 155 -14.56 -14.88 -2.90
C SER A 155 -15.24 -14.78 -4.27
N HIS A 156 -14.51 -14.48 -5.34
CA HIS A 156 -15.02 -14.32 -6.70
C HIS A 156 -14.60 -15.42 -7.68
N GLU A 157 -13.61 -16.24 -7.33
CA GLU A 157 -13.22 -17.42 -8.11
C GLU A 157 -14.24 -18.56 -7.91
N PRO A 158 -14.60 -19.32 -8.96
CA PRO A 158 -14.24 -19.20 -10.38
C PRO A 158 -15.14 -18.28 -11.20
N GLU A 159 -16.06 -17.57 -10.59
CA GLU A 159 -17.11 -16.81 -11.29
C GLU A 159 -16.55 -15.61 -12.08
N LYS A 160 -15.45 -15.04 -11.59
CA LYS A 160 -14.78 -13.86 -12.15
C LYS A 160 -13.27 -14.05 -12.26
N PRO A 161 -12.79 -14.92 -13.17
CA PRO A 161 -11.36 -15.24 -13.26
C PRO A 161 -10.47 -14.03 -13.59
N ASP A 162 -11.04 -12.99 -14.19
CA ASP A 162 -10.32 -11.77 -14.56
C ASP A 162 -10.39 -10.67 -13.48
N TYR A 163 -10.91 -10.99 -12.29
CA TYR A 163 -11.14 -10.00 -11.22
C TYR A 163 -9.85 -9.30 -10.76
N LEU A 164 -8.76 -10.05 -10.61
CA LEU A 164 -7.46 -9.50 -10.23
C LEU A 164 -6.97 -8.46 -11.26
N ASP A 165 -7.03 -8.81 -12.54
CA ASP A 165 -6.64 -7.91 -13.63
C ASP A 165 -7.49 -6.64 -13.62
N TYR A 166 -8.81 -6.78 -13.52
CA TYR A 166 -9.74 -5.67 -13.47
C TYR A 166 -9.47 -4.73 -12.30
N MET A 167 -9.15 -5.28 -11.14
CA MET A 167 -8.86 -4.51 -9.95
C MET A 167 -7.48 -3.84 -9.98
N CYS A 168 -6.49 -4.49 -10.59
CA CYS A 168 -5.13 -3.94 -10.66
C CYS A 168 -4.94 -2.95 -11.80
N PHE A 169 -5.49 -3.25 -12.99
CA PHE A 169 -5.29 -2.40 -14.16
C PHE A 169 -6.49 -1.46 -14.41
N PRO A 170 -6.25 -0.17 -14.73
CA PRO A 170 -4.96 0.45 -15.01
C PRO A 170 -4.25 1.10 -13.80
N ARG A 171 -4.70 0.87 -12.55
CA ARG A 171 -4.11 1.50 -11.35
C ARG A 171 -2.61 1.23 -11.21
N ILE A 172 -2.18 0.00 -11.52
CA ILE A 172 -0.76 -0.36 -11.45
C ILE A 172 0.08 0.38 -12.52
N CYS A 173 -0.52 0.69 -13.68
CA CYS A 173 0.15 1.51 -14.70
C CYS A 173 0.39 2.94 -14.18
N ALA A 174 -0.60 3.51 -13.47
CA ALA A 174 -0.48 4.82 -12.85
C ALA A 174 0.60 4.82 -11.75
N LEU A 175 0.63 3.79 -10.91
CA LEU A 175 1.67 3.61 -9.89
C LEU A 175 3.07 3.50 -10.53
N ALA A 176 3.20 2.68 -11.57
CA ALA A 176 4.48 2.54 -12.28
C ALA A 176 4.92 3.88 -12.88
N ARG A 177 4.00 4.64 -13.48
CA ARG A 177 4.29 5.96 -14.04
C ARG A 177 4.87 6.92 -13.01
N ILE A 178 4.20 7.06 -11.85
CA ILE A 178 4.68 7.98 -10.81
C ILE A 178 5.96 7.48 -10.13
N ALA A 179 6.15 6.16 -10.00
CA ALA A 179 7.36 5.58 -9.42
C ALA A 179 8.60 5.83 -10.27
N TRP A 180 8.46 5.81 -11.61
CA TRP A 180 9.59 5.97 -12.54
C TRP A 180 9.82 7.42 -13.01
N ARG A 181 8.77 8.23 -13.13
CA ARG A 181 8.83 9.56 -13.78
C ARG A 181 8.16 10.69 -12.99
N GLY A 182 7.48 10.38 -11.88
CA GLY A 182 6.63 11.34 -11.17
C GLY A 182 5.35 11.69 -11.93
N ASN A 183 4.62 12.69 -11.45
CA ASN A 183 3.32 13.12 -11.96
C ASN A 183 3.31 14.57 -12.50
N CYS A 184 4.47 15.10 -12.90
CA CYS A 184 4.65 16.51 -13.28
C CYS A 184 3.88 16.95 -14.53
N GLU A 185 3.40 16.03 -15.36
CA GLU A 185 2.69 16.33 -16.62
C GLU A 185 1.17 16.47 -16.46
N GLY A 186 0.65 16.14 -15.29
CA GLY A 186 -0.79 16.16 -15.01
C GLY A 186 -1.55 14.95 -15.57
N TRP A 187 -2.80 14.80 -15.07
CA TRP A 187 -3.63 13.63 -15.40
C TRP A 187 -3.99 13.52 -16.87
N ASP A 188 -4.41 14.61 -17.51
CA ASP A 188 -4.91 14.56 -18.88
C ASP A 188 -3.83 14.17 -19.90
N ALA A 189 -2.57 14.56 -19.64
CA ALA A 189 -1.45 14.13 -20.46
C ALA A 189 -1.15 12.63 -20.25
N TYR A 190 -1.13 12.19 -18.99
CA TYR A 190 -0.94 10.78 -18.67
C TYR A 190 -2.09 9.91 -19.19
N TYR A 191 -3.33 10.39 -19.13
CA TYR A 191 -4.48 9.63 -19.62
C TYR A 191 -4.37 9.30 -21.10
N ARG A 192 -3.88 10.22 -21.93
CA ARG A 192 -3.58 9.96 -23.34
C ARG A 192 -2.50 8.88 -23.52
N GLU A 193 -1.43 8.93 -22.72
CA GLU A 193 -0.43 7.84 -22.73
C GLU A 193 -1.03 6.49 -22.29
N LEU A 194 -1.94 6.52 -21.32
CA LEU A 194 -2.59 5.32 -20.82
C LEU A 194 -3.49 4.66 -21.86
N THR A 195 -4.21 5.44 -22.69
CA THR A 195 -5.03 4.89 -23.76
C THR A 195 -4.21 4.12 -24.79
N ASP A 196 -2.98 4.55 -25.08
CA ASP A 196 -2.03 3.79 -25.93
C ASP A 196 -1.63 2.43 -25.33
N HIS A 197 -1.74 2.27 -24.01
CA HIS A 197 -1.49 1.00 -23.32
C HIS A 197 -2.68 0.04 -23.40
N TYR A 198 -3.89 0.51 -23.66
CA TYR A 198 -5.08 -0.36 -23.70
C TYR A 198 -4.96 -1.44 -24.78
N ASP A 199 -4.50 -1.09 -25.98
CA ASP A 199 -4.26 -2.05 -27.06
C ASP A 199 -3.21 -3.11 -26.67
N ARG A 200 -2.16 -2.70 -25.97
CA ARG A 200 -1.13 -3.62 -25.49
C ARG A 200 -1.68 -4.56 -24.42
N MET A 201 -2.43 -4.04 -23.44
CA MET A 201 -3.06 -4.86 -22.42
C MET A 201 -4.06 -5.84 -23.02
N ALA A 202 -4.88 -5.38 -23.97
CA ALA A 202 -5.82 -6.24 -24.70
C ALA A 202 -5.09 -7.34 -25.49
N ALA A 203 -4.00 -7.02 -26.17
CA ALA A 203 -3.18 -8.01 -26.89
C ALA A 203 -2.51 -9.03 -25.96
N MET A 204 -2.25 -8.67 -24.70
CA MET A 204 -1.74 -9.55 -23.65
C MET A 204 -2.84 -10.37 -22.96
N GLY A 205 -4.11 -10.14 -23.27
CA GLY A 205 -5.25 -10.79 -22.64
C GLY A 205 -5.59 -10.25 -21.26
N ILE A 206 -5.04 -9.10 -20.86
CA ILE A 206 -5.33 -8.46 -19.56
C ILE A 206 -6.71 -7.84 -19.59
N ARG A 207 -7.55 -8.15 -18.63
CA ARG A 207 -8.92 -7.62 -18.47
C ARG A 207 -8.90 -6.35 -17.59
N PHE A 208 -8.46 -5.25 -18.18
CA PHE A 208 -8.36 -3.98 -17.46
C PHE A 208 -9.70 -3.23 -17.40
N ARG A 209 -9.84 -2.39 -16.39
CA ARG A 209 -10.98 -1.50 -16.19
C ARG A 209 -10.86 -0.28 -17.13
N LEU A 210 -11.93 -0.02 -17.89
CA LEU A 210 -12.07 1.24 -18.62
C LEU A 210 -12.65 2.34 -17.71
N PHE A 211 -12.28 3.57 -17.95
CA PHE A 211 -12.94 4.70 -17.30
C PHE A 211 -14.38 4.83 -17.84
N PRO A 212 -15.36 5.07 -16.95
CA PRO A 212 -16.73 5.28 -17.41
C PRO A 212 -16.82 6.56 -18.24
N PRO A 213 -17.62 6.55 -19.34
CA PRO A 213 -17.84 7.73 -20.13
C PRO A 213 -18.52 8.82 -19.30
N LYS A 214 -18.21 10.07 -19.61
CA LYS A 214 -18.93 11.20 -19.00
C LYS A 214 -20.32 11.33 -19.63
N VAL A 215 -21.34 11.21 -18.81
CA VAL A 215 -22.72 11.35 -19.24
C VAL A 215 -23.28 12.65 -18.68
N SER A 216 -23.83 13.49 -19.53
CA SER A 216 -24.57 14.70 -19.12
C SER A 216 -25.97 14.68 -19.71
N TYR A 217 -26.93 15.28 -19.00
CA TYR A 217 -28.30 15.44 -19.44
C TYR A 217 -28.63 16.94 -19.50
N LYS A 218 -29.02 17.41 -20.65
CA LYS A 218 -29.44 18.81 -20.84
C LYS A 218 -30.59 18.88 -21.85
N GLU A 219 -31.62 19.64 -21.51
CA GLU A 219 -32.76 19.95 -22.41
C GLU A 219 -33.42 18.72 -23.06
N GLY A 220 -33.58 17.62 -22.28
CA GLY A 220 -34.22 16.41 -22.77
C GLY A 220 -33.29 15.46 -23.55
N ALA A 221 -31.99 15.77 -23.69
CA ALA A 221 -31.01 14.96 -24.38
C ALA A 221 -29.88 14.48 -23.48
N PHE A 222 -29.45 13.25 -23.67
CA PHE A 222 -28.22 12.72 -23.07
C PHE A 222 -27.04 12.98 -24.02
N THR A 223 -25.96 13.48 -23.46
CA THR A 223 -24.67 13.54 -24.14
C THR A 223 -23.74 12.56 -23.45
N VAL A 224 -23.16 11.65 -24.21
CA VAL A 224 -22.15 10.69 -23.73
C VAL A 224 -20.83 11.07 -24.39
N VAL A 225 -19.84 11.37 -23.58
CA VAL A 225 -18.48 11.65 -24.04
C VAL A 225 -17.60 10.52 -23.50
N ALA A 226 -17.11 9.68 -24.39
CA ALA A 226 -15.99 8.82 -24.07
C ALA A 226 -14.75 9.72 -24.11
N ASP A 227 -13.93 9.69 -23.10
CA ASP A 227 -12.62 10.34 -23.18
C ASP A 227 -11.80 9.50 -24.19
N ASP A 228 -11.51 10.09 -25.35
CA ASP A 228 -10.70 9.48 -26.42
C ASP A 228 -9.26 9.29 -25.95
#